data_7bf2d923daf93ae2d2cd368fc7ddc30b
#
_entry.id   7bf2d923daf93ae2d2cd368fc7ddc30b
#
_cell.length_a   1.000
_cell.length_b   1.000
_cell.length_c   1.000
_cell.angle_alpha   90.00
_cell.angle_beta   90.00
_cell.angle_gamma   90.00
#
_symmetry.space_group_name_H-M   'P 1'
#
loop_
_entity.id
_entity.type
_entity.pdbx_description
1 polymer ?
#
loop_
_entity_poly.entity_id
_entity_poly.type
_entity_poly.pdbx_seq_one_letter_code
_entity_poly.pdbx_strand_id
1 'polypeptide(L)'
;MSEEFLFELEESTLKKMLKRKEEMGYAKKSWNEWFDSFLNDNKTESTKEKLERIFEKITLEKYYDEWIQNFSLNLDNIQNDHSARELIPQTNDDLPSSALVIGRGPSIKKHNHLEILSKSNYKGTILCSDGSLANVLKAGITPDKFKNFFVMTIDTQERQKKLYEDPIIKKYGNKIKCILSSTASPHTYNKIKEAGMEVYWIHTLVDYNKGKNSFNYISGVMTKTEKHPKGLPAIQTGGNVGTSAWIFGWTVLKHSHVGLIGIDHGYYSN
;
A
#
# COMPACT_ATOMS: atom_id res chain seq x y z
N MET A 1 -27.85 -7.48 0.12
CA MET A 1 -28.01 -6.19 -0.56
C MET A 1 -28.65 -6.46 -1.90
N SER A 2 -29.73 -5.75 -2.25
CA SER A 2 -30.39 -5.91 -3.55
C SER A 2 -29.49 -5.35 -4.67
N GLU A 3 -29.59 -5.89 -5.88
CA GLU A 3 -28.86 -5.41 -7.04
C GLU A 3 -29.13 -3.92 -7.32
N GLU A 4 -30.34 -3.44 -7.05
CA GLU A 4 -30.72 -2.02 -7.14
C GLU A 4 -29.89 -1.10 -6.23
N PHE A 5 -29.63 -1.52 -5.00
CA PHE A 5 -28.83 -0.75 -4.04
C PHE A 5 -27.36 -0.62 -4.48
N LEU A 6 -26.81 -1.68 -5.05
CA LEU A 6 -25.46 -1.64 -5.63
C LEU A 6 -25.39 -0.68 -6.81
N PHE A 7 -26.40 -0.68 -7.68
CA PHE A 7 -26.47 0.21 -8.84
C PHE A 7 -26.56 1.69 -8.47
N GLU A 8 -27.36 2.06 -7.46
CA GLU A 8 -27.47 3.44 -6.95
C GLU A 8 -26.15 3.91 -6.29
N LEU A 9 -25.46 3.02 -5.57
CA LEU A 9 -24.16 3.32 -4.97
C LEU A 9 -23.09 3.57 -6.02
N GLU A 10 -23.11 2.79 -7.10
CA GLU A 10 -22.24 2.92 -8.26
C GLU A 10 -22.42 4.29 -8.94
N GLU A 11 -23.66 4.67 -9.25
CA GLU A 11 -23.98 5.92 -9.93
C GLU A 11 -23.55 7.15 -9.10
N SER A 12 -23.80 7.15 -7.81
CA SER A 12 -23.37 8.24 -6.90
C SER A 12 -21.86 8.37 -6.81
N THR A 13 -21.16 7.26 -6.70
CA THR A 13 -19.69 7.22 -6.58
C THR A 13 -19.03 7.67 -7.88
N LEU A 14 -19.51 7.17 -9.01
CA LEU A 14 -19.02 7.53 -10.33
C LEU A 14 -19.31 9.00 -10.68
N LYS A 15 -20.48 9.54 -10.33
CA LYS A 15 -20.80 10.98 -10.49
C LYS A 15 -19.83 11.86 -9.69
N LYS A 16 -19.48 11.49 -8.45
CA LYS A 16 -18.50 12.22 -7.63
C LYS A 16 -17.10 12.18 -8.23
N MET A 17 -16.68 11.04 -8.78
CA MET A 17 -15.39 10.89 -9.43
C MET A 17 -15.28 11.71 -10.72
N LEU A 18 -16.35 11.75 -11.54
CA LEU A 18 -16.38 12.54 -12.77
C LEU A 18 -16.39 14.04 -12.50
N LYS A 19 -17.18 14.50 -11.53
CA LYS A 19 -17.16 15.90 -11.08
C LYS A 19 -15.75 16.32 -10.67
N ARG A 20 -15.03 15.47 -9.94
CA ARG A 20 -13.65 15.71 -9.52
C ARG A 20 -12.68 15.71 -10.72
N LYS A 21 -12.94 14.88 -11.75
CA LYS A 21 -12.16 14.86 -13.01
C LYS A 21 -12.39 16.14 -13.82
N GLU A 22 -13.61 16.65 -13.89
CA GLU A 22 -13.91 17.95 -14.50
C GLU A 22 -13.26 19.12 -13.78
N GLU A 23 -13.30 19.13 -12.45
CA GLU A 23 -12.63 20.12 -11.59
C GLU A 23 -11.10 20.12 -11.77
N MET A 24 -10.51 19.00 -12.18
CA MET A 24 -9.07 18.85 -12.44
C MET A 24 -8.66 19.09 -13.90
N GLY A 25 -9.57 19.51 -14.79
CA GLY A 25 -9.28 19.93 -16.17
C GLY A 25 -9.07 18.79 -17.17
N TYR A 26 -9.49 17.57 -16.88
CA TYR A 26 -9.45 16.46 -17.84
C TYR A 26 -10.60 16.52 -18.85
N ALA A 27 -10.29 16.21 -20.14
CA ALA A 27 -11.18 16.35 -21.26
C ALA A 27 -12.59 15.75 -21.05
N LYS A 28 -13.61 16.54 -21.39
CA LYS A 28 -15.02 16.20 -21.26
C LYS A 28 -15.42 15.07 -22.23
N LYS A 29 -15.53 13.85 -21.72
CA LYS A 29 -16.54 12.91 -22.26
C LYS A 29 -17.80 13.06 -21.44
N SER A 30 -18.98 13.12 -22.07
CA SER A 30 -20.22 13.15 -21.33
C SER A 30 -20.35 11.86 -20.49
N TRP A 31 -20.94 11.97 -19.31
CA TRP A 31 -21.23 10.84 -18.45
C TRP A 31 -21.90 9.68 -19.20
N ASN A 32 -22.89 10.00 -20.03
CA ASN A 32 -23.68 9.02 -20.78
C ASN A 32 -22.81 8.27 -21.81
N GLU A 33 -21.96 8.96 -22.58
CA GLU A 33 -21.03 8.33 -23.52
C GLU A 33 -20.02 7.42 -22.85
N TRP A 34 -19.58 7.80 -21.66
CA TRP A 34 -18.63 7.03 -20.89
C TRP A 34 -19.29 5.78 -20.27
N PHE A 35 -20.49 5.96 -19.70
CA PHE A 35 -21.30 4.91 -19.09
C PHE A 35 -21.83 3.93 -20.14
N ASP A 36 -22.32 4.41 -21.27
CA ASP A 36 -22.82 3.59 -22.38
C ASP A 36 -21.71 2.78 -23.03
N SER A 37 -20.48 3.33 -23.15
CA SER A 37 -19.33 2.56 -23.64
C SER A 37 -18.95 1.41 -22.70
N PHE A 38 -19.27 1.55 -21.44
CA PHE A 38 -19.02 0.55 -20.40
C PHE A 38 -20.08 -0.53 -20.32
N LEU A 39 -21.35 -0.16 -20.41
CA LEU A 39 -22.48 -1.09 -20.31
C LEU A 39 -22.62 -1.97 -21.58
N ASN A 40 -22.17 -1.47 -22.72
CA ASN A 40 -22.35 -2.16 -24.00
C ASN A 40 -21.22 -3.14 -24.36
N ASP A 41 -20.11 -3.14 -23.64
CA ASP A 41 -18.92 -3.90 -24.06
C ASP A 41 -18.94 -5.40 -23.73
N ASN A 42 -19.77 -5.87 -22.76
CA ASN A 42 -19.93 -7.32 -22.51
C ASN A 42 -21.23 -7.67 -21.80
N LYS A 43 -22.15 -8.32 -22.50
CA LYS A 43 -23.45 -8.76 -21.95
C LYS A 43 -23.38 -9.90 -20.92
N THR A 44 -22.20 -10.49 -20.67
CA THR A 44 -22.01 -11.66 -19.80
C THR A 44 -21.21 -11.38 -18.51
N GLU A 45 -20.69 -10.17 -18.35
CA GLU A 45 -19.86 -9.79 -17.20
C GLU A 45 -20.75 -9.43 -15.99
N SER A 46 -20.44 -9.93 -14.81
CA SER A 46 -21.16 -9.56 -13.59
C SER A 46 -20.91 -8.10 -13.21
N THR A 47 -21.84 -7.49 -12.47
CA THR A 47 -21.70 -6.12 -11.96
C THR A 47 -20.40 -5.91 -11.20
N LYS A 48 -19.96 -6.91 -10.43
CA LYS A 48 -18.70 -6.87 -9.70
C LYS A 48 -17.48 -6.76 -10.63
N GLU A 49 -17.40 -7.60 -11.65
CA GLU A 49 -16.32 -7.60 -12.62
C GLU A 49 -16.26 -6.29 -13.41
N LYS A 50 -17.42 -5.73 -13.76
CA LYS A 50 -17.53 -4.41 -14.40
C LYS A 50 -16.95 -3.31 -13.51
N LEU A 51 -17.29 -3.30 -12.22
CA LEU A 51 -16.76 -2.33 -11.27
C LEU A 51 -15.23 -2.45 -11.11
N GLU A 52 -14.72 -3.66 -10.92
CA GLU A 52 -13.29 -3.90 -10.79
C GLU A 52 -12.55 -3.37 -12.02
N ARG A 53 -13.05 -3.65 -13.22
CA ARG A 53 -12.49 -3.15 -14.49
C ARG A 53 -12.53 -1.62 -14.60
N ILE A 54 -13.62 -0.99 -14.13
CA ILE A 54 -13.77 0.46 -14.11
C ILE A 54 -12.74 1.10 -13.17
N PHE A 55 -12.64 0.60 -11.96
CA PHE A 55 -11.68 1.10 -10.98
C PHE A 55 -10.23 0.91 -11.43
N GLU A 56 -9.92 -0.24 -12.00
CA GLU A 56 -8.59 -0.52 -12.57
C GLU A 56 -8.26 0.47 -13.68
N LYS A 57 -9.17 0.67 -14.64
CA LYS A 57 -8.96 1.60 -15.75
C LYS A 57 -8.77 3.03 -15.30
N ILE A 58 -9.64 3.54 -14.40
CA ILE A 58 -9.52 4.90 -13.85
C ILE A 58 -8.21 5.07 -13.11
N THR A 59 -7.82 4.08 -12.33
CA THR A 59 -6.59 4.12 -11.55
C THR A 59 -5.37 4.13 -12.46
N LEU A 60 -5.35 3.26 -13.48
CA LEU A 60 -4.29 3.22 -14.48
C LEU A 60 -4.21 4.54 -15.26
N GLU A 61 -5.32 5.05 -15.81
CA GLU A 61 -5.34 6.31 -16.55
C GLU A 61 -4.85 7.51 -15.73
N LYS A 62 -5.07 7.48 -14.41
CA LYS A 62 -4.72 8.60 -13.53
C LYS A 62 -3.29 8.56 -13.02
N TYR A 63 -2.77 7.37 -12.72
CA TYR A 63 -1.53 7.25 -11.95
C TYR A 63 -0.42 6.52 -12.70
N TYR A 64 -0.68 5.95 -13.88
CA TYR A 64 0.29 5.10 -14.57
C TYR A 64 1.59 5.84 -14.90
N ASP A 65 1.48 7.05 -15.44
CA ASP A 65 2.64 7.88 -15.77
C ASP A 65 3.42 8.29 -14.51
N GLU A 66 2.72 8.62 -13.42
CA GLU A 66 3.33 8.94 -12.13
C GLU A 66 4.08 7.74 -11.55
N TRP A 67 3.52 6.53 -11.69
CA TRP A 67 4.19 5.30 -11.25
C TRP A 67 5.49 5.05 -12.01
N ILE A 68 5.47 5.16 -13.33
CA ILE A 68 6.65 4.98 -14.18
C ILE A 68 7.70 6.06 -13.86
N GLN A 69 7.29 7.31 -13.72
CA GLN A 69 8.18 8.42 -13.38
C GLN A 69 8.83 8.19 -12.01
N ASN A 70 8.04 7.90 -10.98
CA ASN A 70 8.57 7.63 -9.65
C ASN A 70 9.53 6.43 -9.64
N PHE A 71 9.17 5.35 -10.33
CA PHE A 71 10.04 4.19 -10.46
C PHE A 71 11.38 4.56 -11.09
N SER A 72 11.38 5.33 -12.19
CA SER A 72 12.62 5.73 -12.87
C SER A 72 13.51 6.61 -11.98
N LEU A 73 12.91 7.52 -11.20
CA LEU A 73 13.61 8.37 -10.25
C LEU A 73 14.15 7.61 -9.03
N ASN A 74 13.51 6.50 -8.66
CA ASN A 74 13.95 5.67 -7.57
C ASN A 74 14.95 4.59 -7.97
N LEU A 75 15.23 4.39 -9.26
CA LEU A 75 15.95 3.20 -9.73
C LEU A 75 17.33 3.05 -9.09
N ASP A 76 18.10 4.14 -8.99
CA ASP A 76 19.42 4.12 -8.34
C ASP A 76 19.30 3.74 -6.85
N ASN A 77 18.30 4.29 -6.16
CA ASN A 77 18.04 3.94 -4.76
C ASN A 77 17.63 2.49 -4.60
N ILE A 78 16.79 1.97 -5.50
CA ILE A 78 16.36 0.56 -5.53
C ILE A 78 17.56 -0.37 -5.71
N GLN A 79 18.52 0.00 -6.54
CA GLN A 79 19.71 -0.81 -6.81
C GLN A 79 20.70 -0.80 -5.64
N ASN A 80 20.75 0.27 -4.86
CA ASN A 80 21.70 0.46 -3.76
C ASN A 80 21.16 0.07 -2.38
N ASP A 81 19.86 0.21 -2.12
CA ASP A 81 19.22 -0.19 -0.86
C ASP A 81 18.94 -1.71 -0.81
N HIS A 82 18.03 -2.16 0.06
CA HIS A 82 17.66 -3.56 0.23
C HIS A 82 16.47 -3.95 -0.63
N SER A 83 16.48 -5.16 -1.17
CA SER A 83 15.29 -5.82 -1.67
C SER A 83 14.53 -6.47 -0.51
N ALA A 84 13.21 -6.32 -0.47
CA ALA A 84 12.42 -7.00 0.56
C ALA A 84 12.49 -8.55 0.46
N ARG A 85 13.10 -9.11 -0.60
CA ARG A 85 13.44 -10.53 -0.65
C ARG A 85 14.44 -10.95 0.42
N GLU A 86 15.26 -10.02 0.90
CA GLU A 86 16.23 -10.25 1.99
C GLU A 86 15.54 -10.51 3.33
N LEU A 87 14.26 -10.13 3.45
CA LEU A 87 13.43 -10.36 4.64
C LEU A 87 12.74 -11.73 4.64
N ILE A 88 12.84 -12.51 3.55
CA ILE A 88 12.26 -13.86 3.50
C ILE A 88 13.05 -14.76 4.47
N PRO A 89 12.38 -15.35 5.47
CA PRO A 89 13.04 -16.23 6.43
C PRO A 89 13.75 -17.39 5.73
N GLN A 90 14.97 -17.66 6.15
CA GLN A 90 15.75 -18.81 5.65
C GLN A 90 15.35 -20.10 6.38
N THR A 91 14.91 -19.96 7.64
CA THR A 91 14.41 -21.07 8.48
C THR A 91 13.07 -20.66 9.10
N ASN A 92 12.32 -21.65 9.61
CA ASN A 92 11.04 -21.39 10.27
C ASN A 92 11.19 -20.66 11.62
N ASP A 93 12.42 -20.58 12.16
CA ASP A 93 12.71 -19.98 13.46
C ASP A 93 13.18 -18.53 13.38
N ASP A 94 13.40 -18.00 12.16
CA ASP A 94 13.97 -16.66 11.95
C ASP A 94 13.02 -15.51 12.32
N LEU A 95 11.72 -15.74 12.30
CA LEU A 95 10.70 -14.73 12.63
C LEU A 95 9.59 -15.32 13.51
N PRO A 96 8.92 -14.48 14.31
CA PRO A 96 7.72 -14.88 15.05
C PRO A 96 6.65 -15.46 14.11
N SER A 97 5.90 -16.46 14.57
CA SER A 97 4.83 -17.10 13.78
C SER A 97 3.64 -16.17 13.45
N SER A 98 3.55 -15.02 14.12
CA SER A 98 2.43 -14.09 13.96
C SER A 98 2.87 -12.65 13.69
N ALA A 99 2.05 -11.95 12.94
CA ALA A 99 2.13 -10.50 12.74
C ALA A 99 0.81 -9.82 13.11
N LEU A 100 0.90 -8.56 13.50
CA LEU A 100 -0.24 -7.67 13.68
C LEU A 100 -0.10 -6.49 12.74
N VAL A 101 -1.03 -6.38 11.80
CA VAL A 101 -1.14 -5.24 10.88
C VAL A 101 -1.98 -4.16 11.52
N ILE A 102 -1.43 -2.93 11.55
CA ILE A 102 -2.08 -1.78 12.16
C ILE A 102 -2.36 -0.74 11.10
N GLY A 103 -3.64 -0.58 10.75
CA GLY A 103 -4.12 0.44 9.84
C GLY A 103 -4.43 1.76 10.54
N ARG A 104 -5.26 2.59 9.88
CA ARG A 104 -5.65 3.93 10.36
C ARG A 104 -7.15 4.05 10.62
N GLY A 105 -7.88 2.95 10.54
CA GLY A 105 -9.33 2.96 10.64
C GLY A 105 -9.84 3.32 12.03
N PRO A 106 -11.10 3.78 12.12
CA PRO A 106 -11.70 4.31 13.33
C PRO A 106 -11.89 3.28 14.46
N SER A 107 -11.93 1.98 14.15
CA SER A 107 -12.03 0.91 15.14
C SER A 107 -10.88 0.92 16.16
N ILE A 108 -9.69 1.42 15.75
CA ILE A 108 -8.54 1.57 16.65
C ILE A 108 -8.92 2.38 17.90
N LYS A 109 -9.53 3.55 17.68
CA LYS A 109 -9.96 4.44 18.78
C LYS A 109 -11.17 3.87 19.49
N LYS A 110 -12.15 3.36 18.75
CA LYS A 110 -13.41 2.81 19.32
C LYS A 110 -13.15 1.68 20.33
N HIS A 111 -12.17 0.83 20.06
CA HIS A 111 -11.88 -0.34 20.88
C HIS A 111 -10.56 -0.22 21.67
N ASN A 112 -9.95 0.95 21.72
CA ASN A 112 -8.68 1.21 22.42
C ASN A 112 -7.55 0.23 22.05
N HIS A 113 -7.51 -0.24 20.79
CA HIS A 113 -6.59 -1.29 20.36
C HIS A 113 -5.13 -0.97 20.65
N LEU A 114 -4.70 0.29 20.43
CA LEU A 114 -3.31 0.68 20.68
C LEU A 114 -2.96 0.64 22.16
N GLU A 115 -3.87 1.07 23.04
CA GLU A 115 -3.65 0.99 24.48
C GLU A 115 -3.53 -0.46 24.97
N ILE A 116 -4.43 -1.34 24.50
CA ILE A 116 -4.39 -2.77 24.81
C ILE A 116 -3.07 -3.39 24.34
N LEU A 117 -2.67 -3.11 23.09
CA LEU A 117 -1.43 -3.64 22.52
C LEU A 117 -0.20 -3.09 23.26
N SER A 118 -0.18 -1.80 23.59
CA SER A 118 0.95 -1.19 24.30
C SER A 118 1.19 -1.80 25.68
N LYS A 119 0.14 -2.29 26.35
CA LYS A 119 0.22 -2.98 27.66
C LYS A 119 0.45 -4.49 27.54
N SER A 120 0.34 -5.05 26.33
CA SER A 120 0.46 -6.49 26.11
C SER A 120 1.92 -6.98 26.14
N ASN A 121 2.08 -8.29 26.27
CA ASN A 121 3.34 -9.00 26.12
C ASN A 121 3.50 -9.63 24.73
N TYR A 122 2.82 -9.09 23.71
CA TYR A 122 2.90 -9.59 22.36
C TYR A 122 4.36 -9.61 21.86
N LYS A 123 4.79 -10.71 21.28
CA LYS A 123 6.17 -10.92 20.79
C LYS A 123 6.24 -11.08 19.25
N GLY A 124 5.09 -10.99 18.58
CA GLY A 124 5.02 -11.08 17.13
C GLY A 124 5.53 -9.82 16.43
N THR A 125 5.43 -9.84 15.12
CA THR A 125 5.81 -8.73 14.26
C THR A 125 4.74 -7.63 14.29
N ILE A 126 5.16 -6.38 14.41
CA ILE A 126 4.31 -5.20 14.19
C ILE A 126 4.54 -4.70 12.77
N LEU A 127 3.45 -4.53 12.03
CA LEU A 127 3.47 -4.05 10.65
C LEU A 127 2.46 -2.90 10.50
N CYS A 128 2.95 -1.65 10.56
CA CYS A 128 2.12 -0.46 10.50
C CYS A 128 1.89 0.00 9.06
N SER A 129 0.70 0.54 8.77
CA SER A 129 0.58 1.46 7.64
C SER A 129 1.30 2.78 7.96
N ASP A 130 1.79 3.46 6.93
CA ASP A 130 2.42 4.78 7.05
C ASP A 130 1.57 5.79 7.83
N GLY A 131 0.28 5.87 7.49
CA GLY A 131 -0.66 6.78 8.16
C GLY A 131 -0.96 6.46 9.63
N SER A 132 -0.60 5.28 10.14
CA SER A 132 -0.77 4.92 11.55
C SER A 132 0.51 5.05 12.38
N LEU A 133 1.68 5.09 11.75
CA LEU A 133 2.98 4.97 12.40
C LEU A 133 3.18 5.94 13.58
N ALA A 134 2.96 7.23 13.36
CA ALA A 134 3.15 8.24 14.42
C ALA A 134 2.25 7.96 15.63
N ASN A 135 0.99 7.62 15.41
CA ASN A 135 0.04 7.31 16.48
C ASN A 135 0.40 6.03 17.24
N VAL A 136 0.88 5.01 16.53
CA VAL A 136 1.35 3.75 17.10
C VAL A 136 2.54 4.00 18.05
N LEU A 137 3.53 4.78 17.58
CA LEU A 137 4.69 5.15 18.40
C LEU A 137 4.29 6.00 19.62
N LYS A 138 3.39 6.98 19.44
CA LYS A 138 2.87 7.81 20.54
C LYS A 138 2.10 7.02 21.58
N ALA A 139 1.45 5.93 21.19
CA ALA A 139 0.75 5.03 22.10
C ALA A 139 1.71 4.09 22.88
N GLY A 140 3.04 4.21 22.69
CA GLY A 140 4.04 3.38 23.36
C GLY A 140 4.29 2.03 22.71
N ILE A 141 3.77 1.79 21.49
CA ILE A 141 4.10 0.63 20.69
C ILE A 141 5.36 0.99 19.89
N THR A 142 6.52 0.73 20.47
CA THR A 142 7.82 1.18 19.94
C THR A 142 8.74 -0.01 19.61
N PRO A 143 9.73 0.18 18.73
CA PRO A 143 10.72 -0.85 18.42
C PRO A 143 11.55 -1.30 19.63
N ASP A 144 11.61 -0.50 20.70
CA ASP A 144 12.28 -0.89 21.93
C ASP A 144 11.54 -2.03 22.63
N LYS A 145 10.23 -2.02 22.56
CA LYS A 145 9.36 -3.05 23.15
C LYS A 145 9.05 -4.18 22.16
N PHE A 146 8.80 -3.84 20.90
CA PHE A 146 8.38 -4.76 19.83
C PHE A 146 9.50 -4.83 18.79
N LYS A 147 10.41 -5.82 18.94
CA LYS A 147 11.69 -5.89 18.18
C LYS A 147 11.52 -6.02 16.66
N ASN A 148 10.49 -6.72 16.21
CA ASN A 148 10.19 -6.88 14.78
C ASN A 148 9.19 -5.82 14.36
N PHE A 149 9.68 -4.63 14.00
CA PHE A 149 8.85 -3.46 13.72
C PHE A 149 9.04 -2.97 12.28
N PHE A 150 7.94 -2.98 11.53
CA PHE A 150 7.89 -2.57 10.13
C PHE A 150 6.86 -1.47 9.91
N VAL A 151 7.12 -0.62 8.93
CA VAL A 151 6.14 0.29 8.35
C VAL A 151 6.07 0.03 6.85
N MET A 152 4.87 0.12 6.27
CA MET A 152 4.68 -0.03 4.83
C MET A 152 4.08 1.23 4.24
N THR A 153 4.62 1.65 3.07
CA THR A 153 4.06 2.70 2.23
C THR A 153 4.07 2.26 0.76
N ILE A 154 2.96 2.43 0.10
CA ILE A 154 2.80 2.08 -1.32
C ILE A 154 2.32 3.27 -2.16
N ASP A 155 1.91 4.35 -1.52
CA ASP A 155 1.28 5.49 -2.17
C ASP A 155 2.30 6.31 -2.96
N THR A 156 1.93 6.75 -4.15
CA THR A 156 2.81 7.42 -5.10
C THR A 156 2.91 8.92 -4.86
N GLN A 157 1.94 9.50 -4.16
CA GLN A 157 1.77 10.94 -4.04
C GLN A 157 2.81 11.57 -3.10
N GLU A 158 3.38 12.69 -3.52
CA GLU A 158 4.37 13.45 -2.73
C GLU A 158 3.88 13.82 -1.33
N ARG A 159 2.57 14.07 -1.17
CA ARG A 159 1.99 14.44 0.14
C ARG A 159 2.24 13.40 1.23
N GLN A 160 2.54 12.16 0.89
CA GLN A 160 2.82 11.08 1.86
C GLN A 160 4.08 11.35 2.68
N LYS A 161 5.01 12.16 2.17
CA LYS A 161 6.19 12.59 2.93
C LYS A 161 5.84 13.20 4.30
N LYS A 162 4.68 13.90 4.40
CA LYS A 162 4.20 14.51 5.65
C LYS A 162 3.94 13.49 6.76
N LEU A 163 3.66 12.25 6.42
CA LEU A 163 3.43 11.17 7.40
C LEU A 163 4.71 10.81 8.16
N TYR A 164 5.87 11.20 7.63
CA TYR A 164 7.20 10.91 8.19
C TYR A 164 7.85 12.12 8.88
N GLU A 165 7.17 13.26 8.95
CA GLU A 165 7.70 14.50 9.55
C GLU A 165 7.56 14.57 11.08
N ASP A 166 6.75 13.68 11.70
CA ASP A 166 6.54 13.70 13.16
C ASP A 166 7.85 13.36 13.89
N PRO A 167 8.29 14.19 14.88
CA PRO A 167 9.56 14.00 15.58
C PRO A 167 9.72 12.62 16.26
N ILE A 168 8.60 12.00 16.65
CA ILE A 168 8.66 10.66 17.25
C ILE A 168 9.15 9.60 16.27
N ILE A 169 8.91 9.79 14.99
CA ILE A 169 9.35 8.88 13.94
C ILE A 169 10.89 8.95 13.84
N LYS A 170 11.46 10.16 13.83
CA LYS A 170 12.91 10.35 13.82
C LYS A 170 13.58 9.74 15.05
N LYS A 171 12.93 9.79 16.21
CA LYS A 171 13.43 9.18 17.45
C LYS A 171 13.65 7.68 17.34
N TYR A 172 12.81 6.97 16.59
CA TYR A 172 12.82 5.51 16.48
C TYR A 172 13.22 5.00 15.11
N GLY A 173 13.42 5.88 14.14
CA GLY A 173 13.59 5.52 12.73
C GLY A 173 14.67 4.47 12.48
N ASN A 174 15.83 4.59 13.11
CA ASN A 174 16.95 3.65 12.97
C ASN A 174 16.67 2.22 13.49
N LYS A 175 15.51 1.98 14.07
CA LYS A 175 15.05 0.67 14.55
C LYS A 175 13.82 0.16 13.81
N ILE A 176 13.37 0.91 12.79
CA ILE A 176 12.18 0.59 11.99
C ILE A 176 12.61 0.22 10.58
N LYS A 177 12.14 -0.92 10.09
CA LYS A 177 12.28 -1.33 8.70
C LYS A 177 11.12 -0.79 7.89
N CYS A 178 11.41 -0.01 6.84
CA CYS A 178 10.40 0.55 5.95
C CYS A 178 10.26 -0.29 4.69
N ILE A 179 9.07 -0.81 4.45
CA ILE A 179 8.72 -1.50 3.21
C ILE A 179 8.16 -0.45 2.26
N LEU A 180 8.87 -0.18 1.18
CA LEU A 180 8.58 0.90 0.26
C LEU A 180 8.30 0.37 -1.16
N SER A 181 7.19 0.84 -1.76
CA SER A 181 6.91 0.54 -3.16
C SER A 181 7.90 1.24 -4.09
N SER A 182 8.37 0.54 -5.11
CA SER A 182 9.21 1.11 -6.18
C SER A 182 8.56 2.29 -6.90
N THR A 183 7.24 2.42 -6.82
CA THR A 183 6.43 3.50 -7.39
C THR A 183 6.12 4.62 -6.38
N ALA A 184 6.60 4.54 -5.15
CA ALA A 184 6.41 5.58 -4.16
C ALA A 184 7.15 6.88 -4.56
N SER A 185 6.64 8.02 -4.07
CA SER A 185 7.29 9.31 -4.35
C SER A 185 8.74 9.35 -3.84
N PRO A 186 9.72 9.80 -4.66
CA PRO A 186 11.10 10.03 -4.22
C PRO A 186 11.20 10.99 -3.02
N HIS A 187 10.28 11.94 -2.91
CA HIS A 187 10.24 12.84 -1.75
C HIS A 187 9.86 12.09 -0.46
N THR A 188 9.00 11.07 -0.56
CA THR A 188 8.66 10.20 0.58
C THR A 188 9.85 9.34 0.97
N TYR A 189 10.56 8.76 -0.01
CA TYR A 189 11.80 8.03 0.22
C TYR A 189 12.83 8.89 0.98
N ASN A 190 13.07 10.13 0.53
CA ASN A 190 14.02 11.02 1.19
C ASN A 190 13.66 11.28 2.65
N LYS A 191 12.37 11.49 2.97
CA LYS A 191 11.90 11.67 4.36
C LYS A 191 12.08 10.42 5.21
N ILE A 192 11.86 9.25 4.65
CA ILE A 192 12.10 7.96 5.32
C ILE A 192 13.59 7.82 5.67
N LYS A 193 14.49 8.15 4.74
CA LYS A 193 15.96 8.12 4.96
C LYS A 193 16.41 9.20 5.96
N GLU A 194 15.86 10.41 5.91
CA GLU A 194 16.10 11.47 6.91
C GLU A 194 15.66 11.07 8.33
N ALA A 195 14.62 10.24 8.43
CA ALA A 195 14.19 9.66 9.70
C ALA A 195 15.12 8.52 10.20
N GLY A 196 16.09 8.08 9.38
CA GLY A 196 17.06 7.05 9.72
C GLY A 196 16.57 5.61 9.49
N MET A 197 15.46 5.42 8.77
CA MET A 197 14.92 4.08 8.52
C MET A 197 15.73 3.32 7.49
N GLU A 198 15.79 2.01 7.67
CA GLU A 198 16.29 1.07 6.67
C GLU A 198 15.19 0.74 5.68
N VAL A 199 15.44 0.94 4.38
CA VAL A 199 14.44 0.78 3.32
C VAL A 199 14.59 -0.58 2.64
N TYR A 200 13.46 -1.27 2.51
CA TYR A 200 13.31 -2.55 1.80
C TYR A 200 12.28 -2.38 0.68
N TRP A 201 12.76 -2.45 -0.55
CA TRP A 201 11.93 -2.20 -1.72
C TRP A 201 11.07 -3.40 -2.13
N ILE A 202 9.83 -3.12 -2.50
CA ILE A 202 8.89 -4.02 -3.18
C ILE A 202 8.46 -3.40 -4.50
N HIS A 203 7.91 -4.21 -5.41
CA HIS A 203 7.15 -3.72 -6.55
C HIS A 203 5.68 -4.02 -6.39
N THR A 204 4.81 -3.02 -6.60
CA THR A 204 3.36 -3.20 -6.58
C THR A 204 2.88 -3.63 -7.97
N LEU A 205 2.10 -4.72 -8.04
CA LEU A 205 1.54 -5.21 -9.30
C LEU A 205 0.44 -4.29 -9.81
N VAL A 206 0.57 -3.79 -11.04
CA VAL A 206 -0.34 -2.80 -11.61
C VAL A 206 -0.96 -3.17 -12.96
N ASP A 207 -0.24 -3.85 -13.86
CA ASP A 207 -0.68 -4.10 -15.24
C ASP A 207 -0.33 -5.50 -15.75
N TYR A 208 -0.55 -6.53 -14.92
CA TYR A 208 -0.14 -7.92 -15.19
C TYR A 208 -0.77 -8.53 -16.44
N ASN A 209 -1.83 -7.95 -16.98
CA ASN A 209 -2.48 -8.44 -18.20
C ASN A 209 -1.72 -8.13 -19.50
N LYS A 210 -0.69 -7.28 -19.46
CA LYS A 210 0.07 -6.84 -20.66
C LYS A 210 1.28 -7.71 -20.99
N GLY A 211 1.53 -8.79 -20.25
CA GLY A 211 2.64 -9.71 -20.48
C GLY A 211 4.01 -9.01 -20.47
N LYS A 212 4.84 -9.26 -21.50
CA LYS A 212 6.18 -8.65 -21.62
C LYS A 212 6.17 -7.13 -21.84
N ASN A 213 5.06 -6.57 -22.25
CA ASN A 213 4.88 -5.12 -22.45
C ASN A 213 4.34 -4.45 -21.17
N SER A 214 4.24 -5.18 -20.05
CA SER A 214 3.80 -4.64 -18.80
C SER A 214 4.90 -3.86 -18.09
N PHE A 215 4.53 -2.84 -17.35
CA PHE A 215 5.43 -2.16 -16.43
C PHE A 215 5.99 -3.13 -15.37
N ASN A 216 5.17 -4.08 -14.91
CA ASN A 216 5.61 -5.14 -14.00
C ASN A 216 6.77 -5.98 -14.57
N TYR A 217 6.71 -6.33 -15.86
CA TYR A 217 7.79 -7.08 -16.50
C TYR A 217 9.06 -6.24 -16.62
N ILE A 218 8.93 -5.01 -17.09
CA ILE A 218 10.05 -4.08 -17.27
C ILE A 218 10.72 -3.80 -15.93
N SER A 219 9.94 -3.47 -14.89
CA SER A 219 10.46 -3.24 -13.54
C SER A 219 11.16 -4.48 -12.98
N GLY A 220 10.60 -5.66 -13.21
CA GLY A 220 11.19 -6.94 -12.82
C GLY A 220 12.55 -7.20 -13.48
N VAL A 221 12.77 -6.70 -14.70
CA VAL A 221 14.09 -6.78 -15.39
C VAL A 221 15.05 -5.71 -14.84
N MET A 222 14.61 -4.45 -14.75
CA MET A 222 15.46 -3.31 -14.38
C MET A 222 15.94 -3.35 -12.92
N THR A 223 15.21 -4.03 -12.03
CA THR A 223 15.58 -4.17 -10.62
C THR A 223 16.51 -5.34 -10.33
N LYS A 224 16.89 -6.14 -11.36
CA LYS A 224 17.89 -7.19 -11.21
C LYS A 224 19.28 -6.59 -11.31
N THR A 225 20.09 -6.83 -10.28
CA THR A 225 21.50 -6.42 -10.18
C THR A 225 22.32 -7.57 -9.63
N GLU A 226 23.65 -7.41 -9.56
CA GLU A 226 24.49 -8.37 -8.85
C GLU A 226 24.10 -8.50 -7.39
N LYS A 227 23.74 -7.37 -6.73
CA LYS A 227 23.26 -7.35 -5.36
C LYS A 227 21.87 -8.00 -5.23
N HIS A 228 21.00 -7.81 -6.20
CA HIS A 228 19.62 -8.29 -6.21
C HIS A 228 19.34 -9.18 -7.44
N PRO A 229 19.93 -10.39 -7.54
CA PRO A 229 19.84 -11.20 -8.75
C PRO A 229 18.42 -11.66 -9.10
N LYS A 230 17.51 -11.67 -8.11
CA LYS A 230 16.08 -11.98 -8.30
C LYS A 230 15.20 -10.72 -8.39
N GLY A 231 15.80 -9.51 -8.36
CA GLY A 231 15.08 -8.23 -8.33
C GLY A 231 14.22 -8.05 -7.09
N LEU A 232 13.16 -7.25 -7.20
CA LEU A 232 12.22 -7.01 -6.11
C LEU A 232 11.13 -8.09 -6.03
N PRO A 233 10.56 -8.37 -4.85
CA PRO A 233 9.31 -9.13 -4.78
C PRO A 233 8.17 -8.26 -5.31
N ALA A 234 7.35 -8.83 -6.20
CA ALA A 234 6.15 -8.19 -6.69
C ALA A 234 4.95 -8.59 -5.83
N ILE A 235 4.17 -7.61 -5.38
CA ILE A 235 3.08 -7.81 -4.42
C ILE A 235 1.79 -7.21 -4.97
N GLN A 236 0.71 -7.97 -4.88
CA GLN A 236 -0.63 -7.44 -5.09
C GLN A 236 -1.04 -6.63 -3.85
N THR A 237 -1.57 -5.42 -4.05
CA THR A 237 -1.80 -4.49 -2.93
C THR A 237 -3.17 -4.64 -2.28
N GLY A 238 -4.14 -5.29 -2.95
CA GLY A 238 -5.51 -5.37 -2.46
C GLY A 238 -6.20 -4.01 -2.31
N GLY A 239 -5.66 -2.95 -2.96
CA GLY A 239 -6.27 -1.62 -3.05
C GLY A 239 -5.95 -0.64 -1.92
N ASN A 240 -5.23 -1.04 -0.88
CA ASN A 240 -4.79 -0.10 0.18
C ASN A 240 -3.54 -0.61 0.93
N VAL A 241 -2.90 0.28 1.69
CA VAL A 241 -1.67 -0.03 2.44
C VAL A 241 -1.88 -1.15 3.47
N GLY A 242 -3.03 -1.19 4.14
CA GLY A 242 -3.31 -2.21 5.16
C GLY A 242 -3.41 -3.62 4.59
N THR A 243 -4.12 -3.78 3.46
CA THR A 243 -4.20 -5.07 2.75
C THR A 243 -2.85 -5.46 2.15
N SER A 244 -2.08 -4.50 1.64
CA SER A 244 -0.71 -4.74 1.18
C SER A 244 0.19 -5.25 2.30
N ALA A 245 0.09 -4.66 3.49
CA ALA A 245 0.84 -5.06 4.67
C ALA A 245 0.47 -6.49 5.11
N TRP A 246 -0.83 -6.83 5.06
CA TRP A 246 -1.28 -8.19 5.32
C TRP A 246 -0.68 -9.19 4.33
N ILE A 247 -0.78 -8.91 3.03
CA ILE A 247 -0.20 -9.77 1.98
C ILE A 247 1.30 -9.90 2.17
N PHE A 248 2.00 -8.80 2.46
CA PHE A 248 3.44 -8.80 2.74
C PHE A 248 3.80 -9.69 3.94
N GLY A 249 3.09 -9.54 5.05
CA GLY A 249 3.30 -10.34 6.25
C GLY A 249 3.15 -11.85 5.99
N TRP A 250 2.17 -12.22 5.16
CA TRP A 250 1.91 -13.60 4.82
C TRP A 250 2.85 -14.14 3.72
N THR A 251 3.06 -13.38 2.63
CA THR A 251 3.77 -13.89 1.45
C THR A 251 5.29 -13.73 1.52
N VAL A 252 5.78 -12.64 2.10
CA VAL A 252 7.21 -12.32 2.20
C VAL A 252 7.77 -12.72 3.56
N LEU A 253 7.17 -12.25 4.64
CA LEU A 253 7.62 -12.59 6.00
C LEU A 253 7.19 -13.99 6.45
N LYS A 254 6.34 -14.69 5.69
CA LYS A 254 5.92 -16.09 5.93
C LYS A 254 5.24 -16.31 7.29
N HIS A 255 4.58 -15.29 7.84
CA HIS A 255 3.82 -15.47 9.07
C HIS A 255 2.63 -16.41 8.86
N SER A 256 2.45 -17.38 9.74
CA SER A 256 1.32 -18.32 9.71
C SER A 256 0.00 -17.66 10.15
N HIS A 257 0.09 -16.61 10.97
CA HIS A 257 -1.07 -15.88 11.48
C HIS A 257 -0.84 -14.38 11.32
N VAL A 258 -1.78 -13.69 10.67
CA VAL A 258 -1.75 -12.23 10.52
C VAL A 258 -3.05 -11.64 11.03
N GLY A 259 -2.99 -10.95 12.16
CA GLY A 259 -4.10 -10.20 12.72
C GLY A 259 -4.20 -8.81 12.10
N LEU A 260 -5.43 -8.28 11.98
CA LEU A 260 -5.71 -6.97 11.39
C LEU A 260 -6.43 -6.09 12.42
N ILE A 261 -5.94 -4.87 12.65
CA ILE A 261 -6.63 -3.84 13.43
C ILE A 261 -6.63 -2.51 12.69
N GLY A 262 -7.73 -1.79 12.74
CA GLY A 262 -7.87 -0.51 12.04
C GLY A 262 -7.87 -0.62 10.51
N ILE A 263 -8.33 -1.75 9.96
CA ILE A 263 -8.54 -1.96 8.52
C ILE A 263 -10.04 -1.99 8.26
N ASP A 264 -10.69 -0.86 8.48
CA ASP A 264 -12.15 -0.77 8.53
C ASP A 264 -12.80 -0.45 7.18
N HIS A 265 -12.00 -0.06 6.18
CA HIS A 265 -12.46 0.41 4.87
C HIS A 265 -13.55 1.49 4.94
N GLY A 266 -13.54 2.31 6.00
CA GLY A 266 -14.53 3.35 6.24
C GLY A 266 -14.08 4.38 7.27
N TYR A 267 -14.89 5.44 7.36
CA TYR A 267 -14.72 6.52 8.31
C TYR A 267 -16.04 6.69 9.09
N TYR A 268 -15.95 7.09 10.35
CA TYR A 268 -17.18 7.58 11.02
C TYR A 268 -17.55 8.93 10.44
N SER A 269 -18.84 9.13 10.15
CA SER A 269 -19.40 10.48 10.03
C SER A 269 -19.33 11.12 11.42
N ASN A 270 -18.74 12.31 11.52
CA ASN A 270 -18.83 13.15 12.71
C ASN A 270 -20.26 13.59 12.92
#